data_16f6c5258993122fc075cd2144930851
#
_entry.id   16f6c5258993122fc075cd2144930851
#
_cell.length_a   1.000
_cell.length_b   1.000
_cell.length_c   1.000
_cell.angle_alpha   90.00
_cell.angle_beta   90.00
_cell.angle_gamma   90.00
#
_symmetry.space_group_name_H-M   'P 1'
#
loop_
_entity.id
_entity.type
_entity.pdbx_description
1 polymer ?
#
loop_
_entity_poly.entity_id
_entity_poly.type
_entity_poly.pdbx_seq_one_letter_code
_entity_poly.pdbx_strand_id
1 'polypeptide(L)'
;FRPFEFARGMRRATLVTSGFVHADMPHLLFNMLTFWFFGPPLEGRIGTPLFVLLYASGLLVSQYGSYRKQRHNPDYATLGASGAISAVLFAYIVYWPTSTLILLFLPIPIPAPLFGIAYLAYTWWSARQSRDRINHDAHLGGALTGLAFVALFDPQAYGRAISLVTG
;
A
#
# COMPACT_ATOMS: atom_id res chain seq x y z
N PHE A 1 15.70 -2.20 1.31
CA PHE A 1 15.78 -3.39 0.48
C PHE A 1 16.57 -3.09 -0.78
N ARG A 2 17.56 -3.92 -1.10
CA ARG A 2 18.39 -3.84 -2.30
C ARG A 2 18.17 -5.11 -3.15
N PRO A 3 17.32 -5.05 -4.16
CA PRO A 3 16.98 -6.20 -5.01
C PRO A 3 18.18 -6.92 -5.64
N PHE A 4 19.20 -6.16 -6.05
CA PHE A 4 20.42 -6.69 -6.65
C PHE A 4 21.23 -7.57 -5.68
N GLU A 5 21.38 -7.13 -4.43
CA GLU A 5 22.08 -7.88 -3.38
C GLU A 5 21.25 -9.10 -2.93
N PHE A 6 19.93 -8.90 -2.79
CA PHE A 6 19.01 -9.97 -2.43
C PHE A 6 19.04 -11.13 -3.44
N ALA A 7 19.06 -10.83 -4.74
CA ALA A 7 19.15 -11.83 -5.80
C ALA A 7 20.43 -12.69 -5.73
N ARG A 8 21.46 -12.19 -5.05
CA ARG A 8 22.74 -12.89 -4.82
C ARG A 8 22.83 -13.54 -3.44
N GLY A 9 21.71 -13.61 -2.74
CA GLY A 9 21.63 -14.22 -1.42
C GLY A 9 22.14 -13.34 -0.26
N MET A 10 22.50 -12.09 -0.56
CA MET A 10 22.98 -11.13 0.43
C MET A 10 21.81 -10.34 1.06
N ARG A 11 22.00 -9.86 2.29
CA ARG A 11 21.08 -8.95 3.01
C ARG A 11 19.61 -9.37 2.97
N ARG A 12 19.33 -10.68 3.08
CA ARG A 12 17.96 -11.24 2.95
C ARG A 12 16.98 -10.64 3.96
N ALA A 13 17.42 -10.31 5.17
CA ALA A 13 16.56 -9.67 6.17
C ALA A 13 15.98 -8.32 5.71
N THR A 14 16.65 -7.63 4.78
CA THR A 14 16.17 -6.33 4.27
C THR A 14 14.86 -6.43 3.49
N LEU A 15 14.47 -7.62 3.04
CA LEU A 15 13.14 -7.85 2.46
C LEU A 15 12.02 -7.42 3.42
N VAL A 16 12.20 -7.62 4.71
CA VAL A 16 11.24 -7.25 5.75
C VAL A 16 11.67 -5.97 6.48
N THR A 17 12.93 -5.90 6.92
CA THR A 17 13.38 -4.80 7.79
C THR A 17 13.39 -3.44 7.09
N SER A 18 13.50 -3.38 5.76
CA SER A 18 13.40 -2.13 5.01
C SER A 18 12.03 -1.46 5.11
N GLY A 19 10.96 -2.22 5.39
CA GLY A 19 9.62 -1.70 5.64
C GLY A 19 9.49 -0.89 6.94
N PHE A 20 10.49 -0.96 7.81
CA PHE A 20 10.51 -0.22 9.08
C PHE A 20 11.53 0.95 9.08
N VAL A 21 12.19 1.17 7.96
CA VAL A 21 13.16 2.26 7.78
C VAL A 21 12.58 3.29 6.82
N HIS A 22 12.76 4.56 7.11
CA HIS A 22 12.25 5.67 6.30
C HIS A 22 13.40 6.59 5.85
N ALA A 23 13.25 7.22 4.69
CA ALA A 23 14.27 8.07 4.09
C ALA A 23 14.48 9.37 4.89
N ASP A 24 13.37 9.93 5.40
CA ASP A 24 13.32 11.20 6.09
C ASP A 24 12.09 11.27 7.01
N MET A 25 12.02 12.34 7.82
CA MET A 25 10.91 12.56 8.75
C MET A 25 9.55 12.76 8.07
N PRO A 26 9.42 13.51 6.97
CA PRO A 26 8.17 13.58 6.21
C PRO A 26 7.69 12.21 5.75
N HIS A 27 8.56 11.36 5.20
CA HIS A 27 8.21 10.01 4.77
C HIS A 27 7.69 9.15 5.93
N LEU A 28 8.35 9.20 7.10
CA LEU A 28 7.88 8.52 8.30
C LEU A 28 6.52 9.07 8.74
N LEU A 29 6.37 10.39 8.82
CA LEU A 29 5.15 11.04 9.29
C LEU A 29 3.94 10.67 8.41
N PHE A 30 4.08 10.74 7.09
CA PHE A 30 2.99 10.37 6.17
C PHE A 30 2.59 8.90 6.30
N ASN A 31 3.56 8.00 6.42
CA ASN A 31 3.28 6.59 6.66
C ASN A 31 2.53 6.40 7.99
N MET A 32 3.00 7.02 9.06
CA MET A 32 2.39 6.86 10.39
C MET A 32 1.01 7.50 10.47
N LEU A 33 0.80 8.67 9.87
CA LEU A 33 -0.54 9.28 9.81
C LEU A 33 -1.52 8.43 9.01
N THR A 34 -1.13 7.94 7.84
CA THR A 34 -1.98 7.04 7.05
C THR A 34 -2.29 5.77 7.83
N PHE A 35 -1.30 5.16 8.45
CA PHE A 35 -1.51 3.99 9.31
C PHE A 35 -2.46 4.29 10.48
N TRP A 36 -2.28 5.42 11.15
CA TRP A 36 -3.10 5.83 12.28
C TRP A 36 -4.58 6.01 11.91
N PHE A 37 -4.87 6.62 10.78
CA PHE A 37 -6.25 6.87 10.36
C PHE A 37 -6.96 5.61 9.83
N PHE A 38 -6.26 4.72 9.14
CA PHE A 38 -6.87 3.59 8.45
C PHE A 38 -6.60 2.23 9.11
N GLY A 39 -5.50 2.07 9.82
CA GLY A 39 -5.10 0.82 10.43
C GLY A 39 -6.04 0.38 11.56
N PRO A 40 -6.20 1.14 12.66
CA PRO A 40 -7.01 0.71 13.79
C PRO A 40 -8.48 0.42 13.45
N PRO A 41 -9.19 1.24 12.64
CA PRO A 41 -10.54 0.89 12.21
C PRO A 41 -10.59 -0.41 11.41
N LEU A 42 -9.64 -0.62 10.50
CA LEU A 42 -9.60 -1.84 9.70
C LEU A 42 -9.26 -3.06 10.57
N GLU A 43 -8.29 -2.95 11.48
CA GLU A 43 -7.98 -4.02 12.44
C GLU A 43 -9.20 -4.39 13.27
N GLY A 44 -9.93 -3.42 13.80
CA GLY A 44 -11.19 -3.64 14.53
C GLY A 44 -12.25 -4.35 13.68
N ARG A 45 -12.24 -4.15 12.36
CA ARG A 45 -13.18 -4.78 11.43
C ARG A 45 -12.85 -6.22 11.08
N ILE A 46 -11.57 -6.52 10.80
CA ILE A 46 -11.14 -7.83 10.30
C ILE A 46 -10.44 -8.68 11.36
N GLY A 47 -10.11 -8.11 12.51
CA GLY A 47 -9.36 -8.73 13.59
C GLY A 47 -7.86 -8.71 13.39
N THR A 48 -7.11 -8.70 14.49
CA THR A 48 -5.64 -8.59 14.49
C THR A 48 -4.94 -9.64 13.61
N PRO A 49 -5.32 -10.94 13.62
CA PRO A 49 -4.62 -11.94 12.80
C PRO A 49 -4.70 -11.63 11.29
N LEU A 50 -5.88 -11.29 10.79
CA LEU A 50 -6.05 -10.94 9.36
C LEU A 50 -5.41 -9.60 9.03
N PHE A 51 -5.42 -8.64 9.96
CA PHE A 51 -4.75 -7.35 9.78
C PHE A 51 -3.23 -7.52 9.65
N VAL A 52 -2.61 -8.31 10.51
CA VAL A 52 -1.17 -8.61 10.43
C VAL A 52 -0.85 -9.34 9.12
N LEU A 53 -1.69 -10.30 8.71
CA LEU A 53 -1.52 -11.02 7.44
C LEU A 53 -1.64 -10.07 6.24
N LEU A 54 -2.61 -9.17 6.23
CA LEU A 54 -2.78 -8.13 5.20
C LEU A 54 -1.53 -7.23 5.11
N TYR A 55 -1.08 -6.70 6.26
CA TYR A 55 0.08 -5.83 6.33
C TYR A 55 1.35 -6.52 5.81
N ALA A 56 1.61 -7.74 6.29
CA ALA A 56 2.75 -8.54 5.85
C ALA A 56 2.67 -8.88 4.35
N SER A 57 1.50 -9.27 3.85
CA SER A 57 1.28 -9.53 2.43
C SER A 57 1.54 -8.30 1.57
N GLY A 58 1.00 -7.14 1.98
CA GLY A 58 1.23 -5.86 1.30
C GLY A 58 2.72 -5.49 1.24
N LEU A 59 3.45 -5.68 2.35
CA LEU A 59 4.89 -5.47 2.39
C LEU A 59 5.62 -6.40 1.42
N LEU A 60 5.37 -7.70 1.49
CA LEU A 60 6.10 -8.68 0.69
C LEU A 60 5.81 -8.56 -0.81
N VAL A 61 4.54 -8.37 -1.19
CA VAL A 61 4.15 -8.21 -2.59
C VAL A 61 4.73 -6.93 -3.19
N SER A 62 4.73 -5.83 -2.44
CA SER A 62 5.35 -4.57 -2.88
C SER A 62 6.85 -4.71 -3.09
N GLN A 63 7.54 -5.42 -2.20
CA GLN A 63 8.97 -5.71 -2.35
C GLN A 63 9.26 -6.66 -3.52
N TYR A 64 8.37 -7.63 -3.75
CA TYR A 64 8.49 -8.53 -4.91
C TYR A 64 8.38 -7.78 -6.24
N GLY A 65 7.48 -6.80 -6.36
CA GLY A 65 7.39 -5.92 -7.52
C GLY A 65 8.71 -5.19 -7.78
N SER A 66 9.27 -4.57 -6.74
CA SER A 66 10.58 -3.91 -6.81
C SER A 66 11.71 -4.88 -7.16
N TYR A 67 11.68 -6.11 -6.60
CA TYR A 67 12.65 -7.16 -6.93
C TYR A 67 12.59 -7.53 -8.41
N ARG A 68 11.41 -7.80 -8.95
CA ARG A 68 11.25 -8.18 -10.35
C ARG A 68 11.84 -7.16 -11.32
N LYS A 69 11.62 -5.87 -11.04
CA LYS A 69 12.03 -4.76 -11.90
C LYS A 69 13.51 -4.39 -11.74
N GLN A 70 14.03 -4.47 -10.50
CA GLN A 70 15.32 -3.86 -10.15
C GLN A 70 16.46 -4.85 -9.76
N ARG A 71 16.23 -6.17 -9.86
CA ARG A 71 17.22 -7.19 -9.47
C ARG A 71 18.54 -7.16 -10.22
N HIS A 72 18.60 -6.45 -11.34
CA HIS A 72 19.79 -6.27 -12.15
C HIS A 72 20.44 -4.87 -11.98
N ASN A 73 19.83 -4.00 -11.19
CA ASN A 73 20.30 -2.64 -10.95
C ASN A 73 21.03 -2.55 -9.60
N PRO A 74 22.39 -2.44 -9.57
CA PRO A 74 23.16 -2.40 -8.33
C PRO A 74 22.94 -1.12 -7.51
N ASP A 75 22.54 -0.02 -8.16
CA ASP A 75 22.39 1.29 -7.53
C ASP A 75 21.00 1.50 -6.91
N TYR A 76 20.04 0.61 -7.21
CA TYR A 76 18.69 0.75 -6.70
C TYR A 76 18.56 0.25 -5.26
N ALA A 77 17.92 1.09 -4.46
CA ALA A 77 17.48 0.74 -3.12
C ALA A 77 16.09 1.30 -2.84
N THR A 78 15.28 0.58 -2.06
CA THR A 78 13.96 1.02 -1.61
C THR A 78 13.77 0.75 -0.13
N LEU A 79 12.92 1.56 0.52
CA LEU A 79 12.59 1.47 1.94
C LEU A 79 11.22 2.09 2.20
N GLY A 80 10.69 1.86 3.38
CA GLY A 80 9.41 2.40 3.83
C GLY A 80 8.29 1.37 3.89
N ALA A 81 7.32 1.64 4.78
CA ALA A 81 6.14 0.82 5.01
C ALA A 81 5.04 1.03 3.94
N SER A 82 5.24 1.95 3.00
CA SER A 82 4.18 2.50 2.15
C SER A 82 3.43 1.46 1.31
N GLY A 83 4.10 0.37 0.91
CA GLY A 83 3.42 -0.74 0.23
C GLY A 83 2.42 -1.47 1.13
N ALA A 84 2.81 -1.78 2.37
CA ALA A 84 1.89 -2.37 3.36
C ALA A 84 0.75 -1.41 3.73
N ILE A 85 1.07 -0.13 3.90
CA ILE A 85 0.09 0.92 4.22
C ILE A 85 -0.89 1.13 3.05
N SER A 86 -0.43 1.05 1.81
CA SER A 86 -1.32 1.06 0.64
C SER A 86 -2.28 -0.12 0.66
N ALA A 87 -1.84 -1.33 1.07
CA ALA A 87 -2.73 -2.48 1.21
C ALA A 87 -3.82 -2.22 2.28
N VAL A 88 -3.44 -1.67 3.43
CA VAL A 88 -4.38 -1.28 4.50
C VAL A 88 -5.39 -0.25 3.99
N LEU A 89 -4.93 0.81 3.33
CA LEU A 89 -5.78 1.86 2.80
C LEU A 89 -6.79 1.32 1.77
N PHE A 90 -6.36 0.46 0.86
CA PHE A 90 -7.25 -0.08 -0.16
C PHE A 90 -8.23 -1.11 0.36
N ALA A 91 -7.87 -1.91 1.36
CA ALA A 91 -8.81 -2.73 2.09
C ALA A 91 -9.83 -1.86 2.85
N TYR A 92 -9.38 -0.77 3.50
CA TYR A 92 -10.26 0.18 4.16
C TYR A 92 -11.30 0.77 3.19
N ILE A 93 -10.90 1.22 1.99
CA ILE A 93 -11.82 1.79 0.98
C ILE A 93 -12.94 0.82 0.63
N VAL A 94 -12.67 -0.49 0.55
CA VAL A 94 -13.71 -1.49 0.27
C VAL A 94 -14.70 -1.62 1.41
N TYR A 95 -14.24 -1.58 2.67
CA TYR A 95 -15.12 -1.70 3.84
C TYR A 95 -15.92 -0.42 4.14
N TRP A 96 -15.38 0.76 3.81
CA TRP A 96 -16.01 2.07 4.03
C TRP A 96 -16.07 2.91 2.76
N PRO A 97 -16.82 2.46 1.73
CA PRO A 97 -16.85 3.11 0.42
C PRO A 97 -17.54 4.49 0.42
N THR A 98 -18.35 4.76 1.43
CA THR A 98 -19.03 6.05 1.60
C THR A 98 -18.20 7.06 2.39
N SER A 99 -17.03 6.66 2.92
CA SER A 99 -16.15 7.58 3.62
C SER A 99 -15.53 8.61 2.67
N THR A 100 -15.16 9.75 3.24
CA THR A 100 -14.40 10.79 2.54
C THR A 100 -12.98 10.83 3.06
N LEU A 101 -12.01 10.96 2.16
CA LEU A 101 -10.60 11.09 2.47
C LEU A 101 -10.20 12.54 2.28
N ILE A 102 -9.46 13.08 3.25
CA ILE A 102 -8.90 14.43 3.19
C ILE A 102 -7.39 14.29 3.09
N LEU A 103 -6.81 14.84 2.02
CA LEU A 103 -5.37 14.88 1.89
C LEU A 103 -4.80 15.98 2.79
N LEU A 104 -3.71 15.69 3.51
CA LEU A 104 -3.14 16.58 4.53
C LEU A 104 -2.91 18.02 4.05
N PHE A 105 -2.53 18.21 2.78
CA PHE A 105 -2.26 19.54 2.20
C PHE A 105 -3.35 20.03 1.26
N LEU A 106 -4.39 19.24 1.03
CA LEU A 106 -5.52 19.58 0.19
C LEU A 106 -6.81 19.28 0.98
N PRO A 107 -7.34 20.24 1.76
CA PRO A 107 -8.48 20.00 2.63
C PRO A 107 -9.80 19.92 1.84
N ILE A 108 -9.78 19.17 0.74
CA ILE A 108 -10.95 18.87 -0.06
C ILE A 108 -11.38 17.44 0.25
N PRO A 109 -12.63 17.22 0.68
CA PRO A 109 -13.14 15.89 0.92
C PRO A 109 -13.30 15.13 -0.40
N ILE A 110 -12.58 14.04 -0.57
CA ILE A 110 -12.63 13.19 -1.76
C ILE A 110 -13.34 11.89 -1.39
N PRO A 111 -14.40 11.48 -2.10
CA PRO A 111 -15.01 10.16 -1.89
C PRO A 111 -13.98 9.03 -2.00
N ALA A 112 -13.98 8.10 -1.06
CA ALA A 112 -12.96 7.06 -0.97
C ALA A 112 -12.79 6.22 -2.26
N PRO A 113 -13.87 5.80 -2.97
CA PRO A 113 -13.72 5.10 -4.24
C PRO A 113 -13.07 5.94 -5.34
N LEU A 114 -13.41 7.23 -5.42
CA LEU A 114 -12.83 8.16 -6.40
C LEU A 114 -11.32 8.34 -6.12
N PHE A 115 -10.96 8.53 -4.85
CA PHE A 115 -9.55 8.56 -4.43
C PHE A 115 -8.83 7.28 -4.85
N GLY A 116 -9.42 6.11 -4.58
CA GLY A 116 -8.83 4.82 -4.92
C GLY A 116 -8.56 4.68 -6.43
N ILE A 117 -9.52 5.04 -7.27
CA ILE A 117 -9.37 5.00 -8.73
C ILE A 117 -8.26 5.96 -9.18
N ALA A 118 -8.29 7.21 -8.71
CA ALA A 118 -7.28 8.21 -9.05
C ALA A 118 -5.87 7.79 -8.60
N TYR A 119 -5.75 7.22 -7.39
CA TYR A 119 -4.49 6.71 -6.85
C TYR A 119 -3.93 5.57 -7.71
N LEU A 120 -4.74 4.57 -8.07
CA LEU A 120 -4.31 3.46 -8.93
C LEU A 120 -3.88 3.95 -10.30
N ALA A 121 -4.64 4.85 -10.92
CA ALA A 121 -4.30 5.44 -12.21
C ALA A 121 -2.98 6.21 -12.15
N TYR A 122 -2.80 7.05 -11.11
CA TYR A 122 -1.58 7.82 -10.90
C TYR A 122 -0.36 6.93 -10.65
N THR A 123 -0.45 5.97 -9.73
CA THR A 123 0.68 5.08 -9.41
C THR A 123 1.06 4.21 -10.60
N TRP A 124 0.08 3.70 -11.34
CA TRP A 124 0.33 2.93 -12.56
C TRP A 124 1.03 3.75 -13.65
N TRP A 125 0.59 4.99 -13.87
CA TRP A 125 1.20 5.90 -14.82
C TRP A 125 2.62 6.31 -14.39
N SER A 126 2.80 6.70 -13.12
CA SER A 126 4.09 7.12 -12.56
C SER A 126 5.11 5.98 -12.51
N ALA A 127 4.68 4.74 -12.22
CA ALA A 127 5.54 3.55 -12.24
C ALA A 127 6.23 3.30 -13.60
N ARG A 128 5.64 3.83 -14.69
CA ARG A 128 6.20 3.73 -16.05
C ARG A 128 7.20 4.84 -16.38
N GLN A 129 7.15 5.96 -15.66
CA GLN A 129 7.98 7.13 -15.99
C GLN A 129 9.28 7.21 -15.17
N SER A 130 9.35 6.60 -14.01
CA SER A 130 10.53 6.54 -13.10
C SER A 130 11.22 7.91 -12.88
N ARG A 131 10.42 8.99 -12.73
CA ARG A 131 10.91 10.38 -12.68
C ARG A 131 11.18 10.92 -11.27
N ASP A 132 10.70 10.22 -10.25
CA ASP A 132 10.82 10.66 -8.85
C ASP A 132 11.45 9.57 -7.96
N ARG A 133 11.60 9.90 -6.67
CA ARG A 133 12.15 8.97 -5.67
C ARG A 133 11.10 8.06 -5.03
N ILE A 134 9.85 8.12 -5.48
CA ILE A 134 8.75 7.34 -4.92
C ILE A 134 8.71 5.98 -5.62
N ASN A 135 8.62 4.92 -4.82
CA ASN A 135 8.46 3.57 -5.36
C ASN A 135 6.99 3.30 -5.73
N HIS A 136 6.56 3.84 -6.87
CA HIS A 136 5.19 3.66 -7.36
C HIS A 136 4.81 2.20 -7.63
N ASP A 137 5.78 1.35 -8.00
CA ASP A 137 5.53 -0.09 -8.17
C ASP A 137 5.15 -0.74 -6.83
N ALA A 138 5.81 -0.34 -5.73
CA ALA A 138 5.48 -0.83 -4.40
C ALA A 138 4.09 -0.35 -3.94
N HIS A 139 3.76 0.91 -4.20
CA HIS A 139 2.45 1.48 -3.88
C HIS A 139 1.32 0.76 -4.65
N LEU A 140 1.51 0.56 -5.95
CA LEU A 140 0.55 -0.15 -6.79
C LEU A 140 0.40 -1.62 -6.34
N GLY A 141 1.52 -2.31 -6.10
CA GLY A 141 1.52 -3.68 -5.60
C GLY A 141 0.80 -3.81 -4.25
N GLY A 142 1.05 -2.89 -3.32
CA GLY A 142 0.35 -2.83 -2.05
C GLY A 142 -1.15 -2.60 -2.21
N ALA A 143 -1.55 -1.60 -3.00
CA ALA A 143 -2.96 -1.29 -3.26
C ALA A 143 -3.71 -2.49 -3.85
N LEU A 144 -3.15 -3.13 -4.86
CA LEU A 144 -3.73 -4.34 -5.47
C LEU A 144 -3.79 -5.51 -4.47
N THR A 145 -2.80 -5.63 -3.57
CA THR A 145 -2.82 -6.63 -2.50
C THR A 145 -3.99 -6.39 -1.55
N GLY A 146 -4.25 -5.14 -1.16
CA GLY A 146 -5.39 -4.79 -0.31
C GLY A 146 -6.72 -5.19 -0.92
N LEU A 147 -6.93 -4.85 -2.20
CA LEU A 147 -8.13 -5.27 -2.94
C LEU A 147 -8.25 -6.79 -3.03
N ALA A 148 -7.18 -7.47 -3.46
CA ALA A 148 -7.18 -8.93 -3.59
C ALA A 148 -7.41 -9.63 -2.25
N PHE A 149 -6.86 -9.10 -1.16
CA PHE A 149 -7.05 -9.63 0.18
C PHE A 149 -8.52 -9.61 0.60
N VAL A 150 -9.22 -8.50 0.42
CA VAL A 150 -10.66 -8.42 0.72
C VAL A 150 -11.46 -9.37 -0.18
N ALA A 151 -11.12 -9.47 -1.48
CA ALA A 151 -11.78 -10.40 -2.38
C ALA A 151 -11.60 -11.87 -1.96
N LEU A 152 -10.48 -12.21 -1.34
CA LEU A 152 -10.15 -13.58 -0.90
C LEU A 152 -10.82 -13.93 0.44
N PHE A 153 -10.79 -13.01 1.43
CA PHE A 153 -11.20 -13.29 2.81
C PHE A 153 -12.64 -12.82 3.13
N ASP A 154 -13.17 -11.82 2.41
CA ASP A 154 -14.55 -11.34 2.54
C ASP A 154 -15.09 -10.84 1.19
N PRO A 155 -15.31 -11.73 0.20
CA PRO A 155 -15.76 -11.33 -1.15
C PRO A 155 -17.10 -10.59 -1.13
N GLN A 156 -17.93 -10.83 -0.14
CA GLN A 156 -19.24 -10.15 0.01
C GLN A 156 -19.09 -8.65 0.34
N ALA A 157 -17.90 -8.21 0.84
CA ALA A 157 -17.65 -6.79 1.11
C ALA A 157 -17.80 -5.95 -0.15
N TYR A 158 -17.43 -6.46 -1.32
CA TYR A 158 -17.59 -5.76 -2.59
C TYR A 158 -19.07 -5.54 -2.96
N GLY A 159 -19.91 -6.56 -2.79
CA GLY A 159 -21.35 -6.42 -3.01
C GLY A 159 -21.97 -5.39 -2.08
N ARG A 160 -21.60 -5.43 -0.78
CA ARG A 160 -22.01 -4.41 0.20
C ARG A 160 -21.50 -3.01 -0.18
N ALA A 161 -20.26 -2.90 -0.62
CA ALA A 161 -19.68 -1.62 -1.04
C ALA A 161 -20.43 -1.02 -2.23
N ILE A 162 -20.74 -1.83 -3.25
CA ILE A 162 -21.50 -1.38 -4.43
C ILE A 162 -22.88 -0.90 -4.02
N SER A 163 -23.62 -1.68 -3.23
CA SER A 163 -24.97 -1.30 -2.79
C SER A 163 -25.00 -0.01 -1.96
N LEU A 164 -23.95 0.25 -1.16
CA LEU A 164 -23.83 1.50 -0.38
C LEU A 164 -23.54 2.74 -1.23
N VAL A 165 -22.93 2.58 -2.39
CA VAL A 165 -22.57 3.70 -3.29
C VAL A 165 -23.65 3.96 -4.33
N THR A 166 -24.40 2.91 -4.75
CA THR A 166 -25.42 3.01 -5.81
C THR A 166 -26.83 3.19 -5.27
N GLY A 167 -27.06 3.00 -3.95
CA GLY A 167 -28.27 3.32 -3.20
C GLY A 167 -29.42 2.54 -3.32
#